data_d6b39fc148a5f865a80b17d42311cf23
#
_entry.id   d6b39fc148a5f865a80b17d42311cf23
#
_cell.length_a   1.000
_cell.length_b   1.000
_cell.length_c   1.000
_cell.angle_alpha   90.00
_cell.angle_beta   90.00
_cell.angle_gamma   90.00
#
_symmetry.space_group_name_H-M   'P 1'
#
loop_
_entity.id
_entity.type
_entity.pdbx_description
1 polymer ?
#
loop_
_entity_poly.entity_id
_entity_poly.type
_entity_poly.pdbx_seq_one_letter_code
_entity_poly.pdbx_strand_id
1 'polypeptide(L)'
;MGIKQRRKREKEQRRQQILDASRTLLFKKGLNAISVNQIARQAELAVGTIYFYFRSKEEIFAALQEEGLELLLGDVQHALDAGANATECLHNIAQAYLNFSQEHKNYFDVINYFLSAGDVMFTPEIKQQIDQHGIRILKVVEQALQDGVDQGRFRAVNVRRHALLFWVILHGLVPFRKMKDTLLADDSHAALYYFAVDNFIGGLSQAVPFKRVSEGAPPVENEETSEGNFRD
;
A
#
# COMPACT_ATOMS: atom_id res chain seq x y z
N MET A 1 22.55 -21.18 -27.72
CA MET A 1 22.07 -20.71 -26.40
C MET A 1 23.11 -21.12 -25.35
N GLY A 2 23.72 -20.16 -24.64
CA GLY A 2 24.82 -20.45 -23.70
C GLY A 2 24.32 -21.09 -22.39
N ILE A 3 25.15 -21.92 -21.76
CA ILE A 3 24.88 -22.62 -20.48
C ILE A 3 24.40 -21.62 -19.38
N LYS A 4 24.95 -20.40 -19.34
CA LYS A 4 24.55 -19.36 -18.40
C LYS A 4 23.09 -18.92 -18.58
N GLN A 5 22.62 -18.78 -19.82
CA GLN A 5 21.22 -18.39 -20.12
C GLN A 5 20.25 -19.50 -19.74
N ARG A 6 20.61 -20.76 -19.97
CA ARG A 6 19.80 -21.92 -19.58
C ARG A 6 19.64 -21.98 -18.05
N ARG A 7 20.75 -21.86 -17.28
CA ARG A 7 20.71 -21.84 -15.80
C ARG A 7 19.88 -20.68 -15.24
N LYS A 8 19.97 -19.49 -15.86
CA LYS A 8 19.16 -18.34 -15.45
C LYS A 8 17.66 -18.61 -15.67
N ARG A 9 17.31 -19.20 -16.82
CA ARG A 9 15.90 -19.56 -17.14
C ARG A 9 15.37 -20.63 -16.19
N GLU A 10 16.15 -21.66 -15.91
CA GLU A 10 15.78 -22.73 -14.96
C GLU A 10 15.57 -22.16 -13.55
N LYS A 11 16.45 -21.24 -13.12
CA LYS A 11 16.30 -20.55 -11.83
C LYS A 11 15.00 -19.75 -11.76
N GLU A 12 14.71 -18.98 -12.80
CA GLU A 12 13.47 -18.17 -12.88
C GLU A 12 12.23 -19.05 -12.91
N GLN A 13 12.22 -20.13 -13.66
CA GLN A 13 11.11 -21.10 -13.70
C GLN A 13 10.83 -21.70 -12.31
N ARG A 14 11.87 -22.04 -11.56
CA ARG A 14 11.70 -22.58 -10.20
C ARG A 14 11.15 -21.52 -9.25
N ARG A 15 11.65 -20.29 -9.34
CA ARG A 15 11.12 -19.17 -8.54
C ARG A 15 9.64 -18.96 -8.81
N GLN A 16 9.26 -18.94 -10.08
CA GLN A 16 7.87 -18.80 -10.51
C GLN A 16 6.99 -19.97 -10.03
N GLN A 17 7.46 -21.21 -10.11
CA GLN A 17 6.75 -22.38 -9.59
C GLN A 17 6.41 -22.23 -8.10
N ILE A 18 7.34 -21.70 -7.30
CA ILE A 18 7.11 -21.43 -5.87
C ILE A 18 6.06 -20.34 -5.66
N LEU A 19 6.12 -19.25 -6.44
CA LEU A 19 5.14 -18.17 -6.38
C LEU A 19 3.75 -18.63 -6.80
N ASP A 20 3.62 -19.44 -7.86
CA ASP A 20 2.35 -20.00 -8.32
C ASP A 20 1.70 -20.89 -7.26
N ALA A 21 2.51 -21.74 -6.62
CA ALA A 21 2.05 -22.57 -5.50
C ALA A 21 1.61 -21.71 -4.30
N SER A 22 2.36 -20.67 -3.98
CA SER A 22 2.07 -19.74 -2.89
C SER A 22 0.80 -18.95 -3.17
N ARG A 23 0.63 -18.45 -4.40
CA ARG A 23 -0.58 -17.74 -4.86
C ARG A 23 -1.80 -18.66 -4.77
N THR A 24 -1.68 -19.90 -5.22
CA THR A 24 -2.77 -20.90 -5.14
C THR A 24 -3.20 -21.12 -3.69
N LEU A 25 -2.25 -21.24 -2.77
CA LEU A 25 -2.54 -21.40 -1.35
C LEU A 25 -3.13 -20.14 -0.73
N LEU A 26 -2.62 -18.96 -1.10
CA LEU A 26 -3.13 -17.66 -0.66
C LEU A 26 -4.62 -17.52 -1.03
N PHE A 27 -4.99 -17.86 -2.25
CA PHE A 27 -6.36 -17.78 -2.72
C PHE A 27 -7.29 -18.79 -2.07
N LYS A 28 -6.78 -19.99 -1.76
CA LYS A 28 -7.59 -21.06 -1.12
C LYS A 28 -7.74 -20.91 0.39
N LYS A 29 -6.71 -20.45 1.10
CA LYS A 29 -6.60 -20.52 2.57
C LYS A 29 -6.44 -19.16 3.26
N GLY A 30 -6.14 -18.11 2.50
CA GLY A 30 -5.76 -16.82 3.05
C GLY A 30 -4.34 -16.81 3.64
N LEU A 31 -3.85 -15.61 3.94
CA LEU A 31 -2.45 -15.34 4.30
C LEU A 31 -1.99 -16.08 5.59
N ASN A 32 -2.83 -16.05 6.63
CA ASN A 32 -2.47 -16.56 7.96
C ASN A 32 -2.34 -18.09 8.03
N ALA A 33 -2.95 -18.80 7.08
CA ALA A 33 -2.98 -20.26 7.06
C ALA A 33 -1.86 -20.90 6.22
N ILE A 34 -0.91 -20.10 5.68
CA ILE A 34 0.14 -20.58 4.80
C ILE A 34 1.44 -20.82 5.57
N SER A 35 2.04 -21.98 5.36
CA SER A 35 3.38 -22.32 5.83
C SER A 35 4.31 -22.71 4.68
N VAL A 36 5.63 -22.60 4.89
CA VAL A 36 6.64 -23.02 3.89
C VAL A 36 6.50 -24.50 3.54
N ASN A 37 6.14 -25.34 4.51
CA ASN A 37 5.88 -26.78 4.27
C ASN A 37 4.69 -27.01 3.33
N GLN A 38 3.64 -26.19 3.43
CA GLN A 38 2.49 -26.27 2.53
C GLN A 38 2.85 -25.78 1.13
N ILE A 39 3.64 -24.69 1.03
CA ILE A 39 4.16 -24.18 -0.24
C ILE A 39 5.01 -25.25 -0.93
N ALA A 40 5.95 -25.87 -0.21
CA ALA A 40 6.81 -26.92 -0.73
C ALA A 40 5.98 -28.10 -1.28
N ARG A 41 4.98 -28.55 -0.52
CA ARG A 41 4.07 -29.62 -0.95
C ARG A 41 3.27 -29.24 -2.20
N GLN A 42 2.71 -28.03 -2.23
CA GLN A 42 1.93 -27.52 -3.35
C GLN A 42 2.79 -27.31 -4.61
N ALA A 43 4.05 -26.93 -4.44
CA ALA A 43 5.02 -26.77 -5.52
C ALA A 43 5.69 -28.08 -5.94
N GLU A 44 5.41 -29.21 -5.25
CA GLU A 44 6.07 -30.49 -5.46
C GLU A 44 7.62 -30.39 -5.33
N LEU A 45 8.07 -29.60 -4.34
CA LEU A 45 9.48 -29.36 -4.06
C LEU A 45 9.84 -29.74 -2.63
N ALA A 46 11.13 -30.05 -2.39
CA ALA A 46 11.64 -30.16 -1.06
C ALA A 46 11.66 -28.80 -0.35
N VAL A 47 11.42 -28.77 0.97
CA VAL A 47 11.45 -27.54 1.78
C VAL A 47 12.79 -26.81 1.64
N GLY A 48 13.90 -27.54 1.61
CA GLY A 48 15.23 -26.97 1.37
C GLY A 48 15.36 -26.26 0.01
N THR A 49 14.61 -26.71 -1.00
CA THR A 49 14.55 -26.02 -2.30
C THR A 49 13.84 -24.68 -2.16
N ILE A 50 12.77 -24.58 -1.38
CA ILE A 50 12.11 -23.29 -1.14
C ILE A 50 13.09 -22.31 -0.52
N TYR A 51 13.82 -22.71 0.54
CA TYR A 51 14.79 -21.85 1.22
C TYR A 51 16.02 -21.48 0.36
N PHE A 52 16.30 -22.23 -0.69
CA PHE A 52 17.32 -21.85 -1.66
C PHE A 52 16.90 -20.63 -2.51
N TYR A 53 15.60 -20.48 -2.80
CA TYR A 53 15.06 -19.38 -3.62
C TYR A 53 14.53 -18.19 -2.80
N PHE A 54 14.00 -18.46 -1.61
CA PHE A 54 13.42 -17.48 -0.70
C PHE A 54 13.88 -17.77 0.72
N ARG A 55 14.53 -16.82 1.35
CA ARG A 55 15.11 -16.98 2.70
C ARG A 55 14.05 -17.15 3.78
N SER A 56 12.85 -16.63 3.55
CA SER A 56 11.73 -16.67 4.50
C SER A 56 10.37 -16.69 3.79
N LYS A 57 9.33 -16.94 4.55
CA LYS A 57 7.93 -16.84 4.07
C LYS A 57 7.59 -15.39 3.69
N GLU A 58 8.11 -14.44 4.43
CA GLU A 58 7.92 -13.02 4.22
C GLU A 58 8.51 -12.57 2.87
N GLU A 59 9.62 -13.13 2.45
CA GLU A 59 10.22 -12.88 1.13
C GLU A 59 9.31 -13.37 -0.02
N ILE A 60 8.63 -14.50 0.17
CA ILE A 60 7.62 -15.00 -0.78
C ILE A 60 6.42 -14.05 -0.80
N PHE A 61 5.96 -13.61 0.36
CA PHE A 61 4.83 -12.69 0.44
C PHE A 61 5.15 -11.31 -0.12
N ALA A 62 6.38 -10.82 0.06
CA ALA A 62 6.83 -9.59 -0.58
C ALA A 62 6.77 -9.69 -2.10
N ALA A 63 7.16 -10.82 -2.69
CA ALA A 63 7.04 -11.05 -4.12
C ALA A 63 5.56 -11.11 -4.58
N LEU A 64 4.65 -11.69 -3.78
CA LEU A 64 3.22 -11.66 -4.07
C LEU A 64 2.62 -10.26 -3.89
N GLN A 65 3.13 -9.47 -2.94
CA GLN A 65 2.73 -8.07 -2.80
C GLN A 65 3.13 -7.25 -4.04
N GLU A 66 4.34 -7.46 -4.55
CA GLU A 66 4.82 -6.82 -5.78
C GLU A 66 3.86 -7.09 -6.95
N GLU A 67 3.44 -8.35 -7.13
CA GLU A 67 2.42 -8.71 -8.14
C GLU A 67 1.11 -7.94 -7.93
N GLY A 68 0.61 -7.89 -6.69
CA GLY A 68 -0.62 -7.16 -6.36
C GLY A 68 -0.50 -5.65 -6.59
N LEU A 69 0.65 -5.05 -6.25
CA LEU A 69 0.89 -3.63 -6.48
C LEU A 69 1.04 -3.28 -7.97
N GLU A 70 1.60 -4.17 -8.79
CA GLU A 70 1.63 -3.98 -10.26
C GLU A 70 0.22 -4.04 -10.87
N LEU A 71 -0.66 -4.94 -10.41
CA LEU A 71 -2.06 -4.96 -10.82
C LEU A 71 -2.75 -3.65 -10.44
N LEU A 72 -2.63 -3.24 -9.18
CA LEU A 72 -3.23 -1.99 -8.71
C LEU A 72 -2.70 -0.77 -9.45
N LEU A 73 -1.39 -0.74 -9.79
CA LEU A 73 -0.82 0.34 -10.59
C LEU A 73 -1.47 0.41 -11.98
N GLY A 74 -1.69 -0.75 -12.62
CA GLY A 74 -2.40 -0.82 -13.90
C GLY A 74 -3.82 -0.25 -13.80
N ASP A 75 -4.56 -0.64 -12.77
CA ASP A 75 -5.94 -0.19 -12.56
C ASP A 75 -6.02 1.32 -12.31
N VAL A 76 -5.16 1.88 -11.44
CA VAL A 76 -5.18 3.32 -11.15
C VAL A 76 -4.65 4.16 -12.31
N GLN A 77 -3.71 3.65 -13.10
CA GLN A 77 -3.25 4.33 -14.32
C GLN A 77 -4.37 4.39 -15.37
N HIS A 78 -5.05 3.27 -15.59
CA HIS A 78 -6.22 3.24 -16.49
C HIS A 78 -7.32 4.19 -16.02
N ALA A 79 -7.57 4.25 -14.71
CA ALA A 79 -8.54 5.16 -14.10
C ALA A 79 -8.18 6.64 -14.31
N LEU A 80 -6.89 6.99 -14.24
CA LEU A 80 -6.39 8.33 -14.56
C LEU A 80 -6.64 8.68 -16.02
N ASP A 81 -6.27 7.76 -16.95
CA ASP A 81 -6.36 7.97 -18.38
C ASP A 81 -7.81 8.07 -18.88
N ALA A 82 -8.76 7.45 -18.18
CA ALA A 82 -10.20 7.47 -18.51
C ALA A 82 -10.94 8.71 -18.03
N GLY A 83 -10.38 9.51 -17.13
CA GLY A 83 -11.04 10.69 -16.57
C GLY A 83 -10.94 11.91 -17.48
N ALA A 84 -12.05 12.59 -17.73
CA ALA A 84 -12.10 13.79 -18.56
C ALA A 84 -11.53 15.04 -17.86
N ASN A 85 -11.38 15.00 -16.55
CA ASN A 85 -10.85 16.09 -15.73
C ASN A 85 -10.34 15.57 -14.37
N ALA A 86 -9.57 16.38 -13.65
CA ALA A 86 -8.93 16.00 -12.40
C ALA A 86 -9.89 15.48 -11.31
N THR A 87 -11.10 16.04 -11.21
CA THR A 87 -12.13 15.57 -10.27
C THR A 87 -12.56 14.13 -10.62
N GLU A 88 -12.85 13.88 -11.88
CA GLU A 88 -13.26 12.58 -12.39
C GLU A 88 -12.10 11.56 -12.28
N CYS A 89 -10.87 11.96 -12.57
CA CYS A 89 -9.70 11.13 -12.36
C CYS A 89 -9.59 10.64 -10.90
N LEU A 90 -9.74 11.53 -9.92
CA LEU A 90 -9.69 11.14 -8.50
C LEU A 90 -10.83 10.18 -8.10
N HIS A 91 -12.05 10.40 -8.61
CA HIS A 91 -13.17 9.48 -8.39
C HIS A 91 -12.90 8.11 -9.02
N ASN A 92 -12.41 8.10 -10.27
CA ASN A 92 -12.08 6.85 -10.96
C ASN A 92 -10.96 6.08 -10.25
N ILE A 93 -9.92 6.77 -9.76
CA ILE A 93 -8.85 6.17 -8.96
C ILE A 93 -9.42 5.57 -7.66
N ALA A 94 -10.30 6.30 -6.97
CA ALA A 94 -10.96 5.79 -5.77
C ALA A 94 -11.80 4.54 -6.07
N GLN A 95 -12.56 4.54 -7.17
CA GLN A 95 -13.34 3.38 -7.62
C GLN A 95 -12.43 2.20 -7.96
N ALA A 96 -11.34 2.41 -8.71
CA ALA A 96 -10.38 1.37 -9.06
C ALA A 96 -9.77 0.73 -7.80
N TYR A 97 -9.41 1.56 -6.81
CA TYR A 97 -8.89 1.08 -5.52
C TYR A 97 -9.91 0.23 -4.75
N LEU A 98 -11.16 0.68 -4.68
CA LEU A 98 -12.24 -0.07 -4.02
C LEU A 98 -12.48 -1.41 -4.72
N ASN A 99 -12.56 -1.41 -6.05
CA ASN A 99 -12.73 -2.62 -6.86
C ASN A 99 -11.56 -3.59 -6.64
N PHE A 100 -10.32 -3.12 -6.71
CA PHE A 100 -9.14 -3.93 -6.43
C PHE A 100 -9.22 -4.62 -5.06
N SER A 101 -9.67 -3.91 -4.02
CA SER A 101 -9.82 -4.47 -2.68
C SER A 101 -10.85 -5.60 -2.58
N GLN A 102 -11.78 -5.68 -3.53
CA GLN A 102 -12.84 -6.68 -3.59
C GLN A 102 -12.49 -7.83 -4.53
N GLU A 103 -12.05 -7.51 -5.75
CA GLU A 103 -11.77 -8.47 -6.81
C GLU A 103 -10.43 -9.18 -6.57
N HIS A 104 -9.44 -8.45 -6.05
CA HIS A 104 -8.11 -8.94 -5.72
C HIS A 104 -7.87 -9.03 -4.20
N LYS A 105 -8.91 -9.43 -3.45
CA LYS A 105 -8.91 -9.46 -1.98
C LYS A 105 -7.66 -10.10 -1.38
N ASN A 106 -7.16 -11.18 -1.96
CA ASN A 106 -6.00 -11.89 -1.41
C ASN A 106 -4.70 -11.08 -1.54
N TYR A 107 -4.51 -10.35 -2.65
CA TYR A 107 -3.41 -9.41 -2.79
C TYR A 107 -3.58 -8.22 -1.87
N PHE A 108 -4.80 -7.72 -1.73
CA PHE A 108 -5.10 -6.66 -0.78
C PHE A 108 -4.79 -7.07 0.67
N ASP A 109 -5.11 -8.30 1.07
CA ASP A 109 -4.76 -8.84 2.39
C ASP A 109 -3.23 -8.94 2.59
N VAL A 110 -2.44 -9.25 1.54
CA VAL A 110 -0.97 -9.21 1.60
C VAL A 110 -0.47 -7.78 1.77
N ILE A 111 -1.00 -6.82 1.02
CA ILE A 111 -0.65 -5.39 1.15
C ILE A 111 -0.94 -4.90 2.58
N ASN A 112 -2.13 -5.21 3.11
CA ASN A 112 -2.50 -4.86 4.49
C ASN A 112 -1.59 -5.50 5.54
N TYR A 113 -1.19 -6.75 5.33
CA TYR A 113 -0.27 -7.43 6.23
C TYR A 113 1.01 -6.62 6.41
N PHE A 114 1.60 -6.14 5.33
CA PHE A 114 2.84 -5.36 5.38
C PHE A 114 2.66 -3.95 5.93
N LEU A 115 1.51 -3.34 5.73
CA LEU A 115 1.19 -2.01 6.29
C LEU A 115 0.84 -2.05 7.78
N SER A 116 0.29 -3.18 8.25
CA SER A 116 -0.17 -3.34 9.63
C SER A 116 0.84 -4.03 10.53
N ALA A 117 1.77 -4.78 9.96
CA ALA A 117 2.81 -5.44 10.72
C ALA A 117 3.80 -4.37 11.22
N GLY A 118 3.86 -4.18 12.53
CA GLY A 118 4.95 -3.42 13.15
C GLY A 118 6.30 -3.92 12.65
N ASP A 119 7.43 -3.45 13.16
CA ASP A 119 8.81 -3.73 12.70
C ASP A 119 9.04 -5.15 12.16
N VAL A 120 8.35 -5.45 11.05
CA VAL A 120 8.53 -6.70 10.34
C VAL A 120 9.90 -6.68 9.72
N MET A 121 10.63 -7.72 10.02
CA MET A 121 11.97 -8.06 9.61
C MET A 121 12.11 -8.19 8.09
N PHE A 122 11.88 -7.09 7.35
CA PHE A 122 12.29 -7.03 5.97
C PHE A 122 13.75 -6.65 5.89
N THR A 123 14.46 -7.29 4.97
CA THR A 123 15.75 -6.74 4.60
C THR A 123 15.52 -5.35 3.98
N PRO A 124 16.47 -4.40 4.13
CA PRO A 124 16.35 -3.07 3.54
C PRO A 124 16.04 -3.10 2.04
N GLU A 125 16.56 -4.10 1.32
CA GLU A 125 16.35 -4.28 -0.12
C GLU A 125 14.88 -4.59 -0.46
N ILE A 126 14.25 -5.52 0.29
CA ILE A 126 12.83 -5.86 0.11
C ILE A 126 11.95 -4.67 0.43
N LYS A 127 12.25 -3.97 1.54
CA LYS A 127 11.52 -2.76 1.89
C LYS A 127 11.60 -1.70 0.79
N GLN A 128 12.81 -1.47 0.26
CA GLN A 128 13.01 -0.52 -0.84
C GLN A 128 12.21 -0.89 -2.09
N GLN A 129 12.13 -2.18 -2.45
CA GLN A 129 11.33 -2.63 -3.59
C GLN A 129 9.84 -2.35 -3.37
N ILE A 130 9.29 -2.72 -2.21
CA ILE A 130 7.89 -2.45 -1.85
C ILE A 130 7.59 -0.95 -1.89
N ASP A 131 8.46 -0.14 -1.28
CA ASP A 131 8.31 1.32 -1.23
C ASP A 131 8.32 1.93 -2.66
N GLN A 132 9.15 1.42 -3.56
CA GLN A 132 9.20 1.88 -4.95
C GLN A 132 7.88 1.65 -5.69
N HIS A 133 7.22 0.50 -5.49
CA HIS A 133 5.90 0.23 -6.09
C HIS A 133 4.83 1.17 -5.53
N GLY A 134 4.79 1.35 -4.22
CA GLY A 134 3.89 2.30 -3.57
C GLY A 134 4.09 3.74 -4.07
N ILE A 135 5.34 4.16 -4.27
CA ILE A 135 5.68 5.47 -4.81
C ILE A 135 5.16 5.63 -6.25
N ARG A 136 5.22 4.60 -7.10
CA ARG A 136 4.70 4.66 -8.48
C ARG A 136 3.19 4.88 -8.48
N ILE A 137 2.45 4.16 -7.66
CA ILE A 137 0.99 4.34 -7.51
C ILE A 137 0.67 5.75 -7.00
N LEU A 138 1.42 6.21 -5.99
CA LEU A 138 1.23 7.55 -5.44
C LEU A 138 1.46 8.65 -6.48
N LYS A 139 2.43 8.47 -7.41
CA LYS A 139 2.68 9.41 -8.52
C LYS A 139 1.48 9.55 -9.47
N VAL A 140 0.69 8.50 -9.66
CA VAL A 140 -0.55 8.59 -10.45
C VAL A 140 -1.55 9.54 -9.78
N VAL A 141 -1.70 9.46 -8.48
CA VAL A 141 -2.54 10.38 -7.71
C VAL A 141 -1.96 11.79 -7.71
N GLU A 142 -0.63 11.93 -7.58
CA GLU A 142 0.05 13.24 -7.67
C GLU A 142 -0.22 13.91 -9.03
N GLN A 143 -0.21 13.14 -10.12
CA GLN A 143 -0.51 13.65 -11.46
C GLN A 143 -1.94 14.20 -11.55
N ALA A 144 -2.94 13.44 -11.11
CA ALA A 144 -4.33 13.90 -11.10
C ALA A 144 -4.51 15.19 -10.28
N LEU A 145 -3.84 15.31 -9.13
CA LEU A 145 -3.90 16.50 -8.29
C LEU A 145 -3.19 17.69 -8.94
N GLN A 146 -2.01 17.48 -9.55
CA GLN A 146 -1.27 18.53 -10.23
C GLN A 146 -2.04 19.07 -11.42
N ASP A 147 -2.62 18.19 -12.24
CA ASP A 147 -3.44 18.58 -13.38
C ASP A 147 -4.65 19.43 -12.93
N GLY A 148 -5.24 19.09 -11.78
CA GLY A 148 -6.33 19.87 -11.22
C GLY A 148 -5.91 21.26 -10.75
N VAL A 149 -4.71 21.41 -10.20
CA VAL A 149 -4.13 22.71 -9.82
C VAL A 149 -3.79 23.52 -11.07
N ASP A 150 -3.14 22.92 -12.06
CA ASP A 150 -2.72 23.58 -13.29
C ASP A 150 -3.91 24.05 -14.14
N GLN A 151 -5.02 23.32 -14.10
CA GLN A 151 -6.29 23.68 -14.75
C GLN A 151 -7.13 24.70 -13.94
N GLY A 152 -6.68 25.09 -12.75
CA GLY A 152 -7.41 26.00 -11.86
C GLY A 152 -8.69 25.41 -11.25
N ARG A 153 -8.88 24.08 -11.32
CA ARG A 153 -10.01 23.39 -10.69
C ARG A 153 -9.79 23.21 -9.20
N PHE A 154 -8.54 23.01 -8.80
CA PHE A 154 -8.11 22.89 -7.42
C PHE A 154 -7.29 24.12 -7.01
N ARG A 155 -7.42 24.52 -5.76
CA ARG A 155 -6.53 25.53 -5.16
C ARG A 155 -5.08 25.04 -5.13
N ALA A 156 -4.13 25.96 -5.06
CA ALA A 156 -2.72 25.60 -4.86
C ALA A 156 -2.54 24.82 -3.54
N VAL A 157 -2.07 23.59 -3.65
CA VAL A 157 -1.86 22.67 -2.53
C VAL A 157 -0.48 22.01 -2.59
N ASN A 158 -0.02 21.45 -1.48
CA ASN A 158 1.11 20.53 -1.53
C ASN A 158 0.62 19.17 -2.09
N VAL A 159 0.85 18.96 -3.38
CA VAL A 159 0.37 17.79 -4.14
C VAL A 159 0.78 16.48 -3.47
N ARG A 160 2.05 16.37 -3.06
CA ARG A 160 2.57 15.15 -2.39
C ARG A 160 1.83 14.82 -1.10
N ARG A 161 1.60 15.82 -0.24
CA ARG A 161 0.87 15.62 1.02
C ARG A 161 -0.59 15.25 0.78
N HIS A 162 -1.23 15.86 -0.23
CA HIS A 162 -2.62 15.55 -0.56
C HIS A 162 -2.76 14.17 -1.21
N ALA A 163 -1.80 13.74 -2.03
CA ALA A 163 -1.78 12.38 -2.56
C ALA A 163 -1.64 11.33 -1.45
N LEU A 164 -0.75 11.57 -0.47
CA LEU A 164 -0.62 10.71 0.71
C LEU A 164 -1.91 10.68 1.53
N LEU A 165 -2.54 11.84 1.77
CA LEU A 165 -3.81 11.93 2.51
C LEU A 165 -4.91 11.16 1.77
N PHE A 166 -5.04 11.35 0.46
CA PHE A 166 -6.01 10.62 -0.35
C PHE A 166 -5.80 9.11 -0.24
N TRP A 167 -4.57 8.64 -0.38
CA TRP A 167 -4.22 7.22 -0.20
C TRP A 167 -4.62 6.69 1.17
N VAL A 168 -4.31 7.43 2.25
CA VAL A 168 -4.67 7.05 3.63
C VAL A 168 -6.18 6.95 3.81
N ILE A 169 -6.94 7.89 3.24
CA ILE A 169 -8.41 7.87 3.28
C ILE A 169 -8.93 6.60 2.60
N LEU A 170 -8.51 6.33 1.36
CA LEU A 170 -8.96 5.15 0.62
C LEU A 170 -8.61 3.86 1.36
N HIS A 171 -7.33 3.74 1.77
CA HIS A 171 -6.83 2.55 2.43
C HIS A 171 -7.46 2.33 3.81
N GLY A 172 -7.61 3.40 4.60
CA GLY A 172 -8.20 3.32 5.93
C GLY A 172 -9.67 2.94 5.93
N LEU A 173 -10.43 3.34 4.90
CA LEU A 173 -11.86 3.06 4.81
C LEU A 173 -12.19 1.63 4.37
N VAL A 174 -11.36 1.00 3.53
CA VAL A 174 -11.66 -0.36 3.03
C VAL A 174 -11.88 -1.39 4.14
N PRO A 175 -11.08 -1.46 5.22
CA PRO A 175 -11.31 -2.39 6.32
C PRO A 175 -12.63 -2.19 7.06
N PHE A 176 -13.21 -0.98 7.05
CA PHE A 176 -14.50 -0.68 7.71
C PHE A 176 -15.66 -1.48 7.14
N ARG A 177 -15.52 -2.04 5.94
CA ARG A 177 -16.52 -2.99 5.40
C ARG A 177 -16.82 -4.15 6.36
N LYS A 178 -15.87 -4.54 7.22
CA LYS A 178 -16.05 -5.59 8.23
C LYS A 178 -16.96 -5.15 9.38
N MET A 179 -17.21 -3.85 9.51
CA MET A 179 -18.02 -3.26 10.60
C MET A 179 -19.42 -2.82 10.14
N LYS A 180 -19.87 -3.30 8.97
CA LYS A 180 -21.16 -2.93 8.37
C LYS A 180 -22.35 -3.18 9.30
N ASP A 181 -22.32 -4.27 10.07
CA ASP A 181 -23.42 -4.68 10.93
C ASP A 181 -23.35 -4.05 12.34
N THR A 182 -22.34 -3.20 12.61
CA THR A 182 -22.13 -2.57 13.91
C THR A 182 -22.01 -1.04 13.80
N LEU A 183 -20.87 -0.53 13.33
CA LEU A 183 -20.61 0.91 13.31
C LEU A 183 -21.31 1.65 12.16
N LEU A 184 -21.56 0.97 11.04
CA LEU A 184 -22.21 1.62 9.89
C LEU A 184 -23.75 1.60 10.02
N ALA A 185 -24.31 0.72 10.86
CA ALA A 185 -25.74 0.61 11.13
C ALA A 185 -26.61 0.71 9.86
N ASP A 186 -27.19 1.87 9.62
CA ASP A 186 -28.10 2.14 8.48
C ASP A 186 -27.36 2.63 7.23
N ASP A 187 -26.03 2.87 7.31
CA ASP A 187 -25.23 3.40 6.19
C ASP A 187 -24.49 2.29 5.45
N SER A 188 -24.35 2.43 4.15
CA SER A 188 -23.55 1.47 3.39
C SER A 188 -22.08 1.83 3.42
N HIS A 189 -21.20 0.83 3.45
CA HIS A 189 -19.75 1.04 3.34
C HIS A 189 -19.37 1.85 2.09
N ALA A 190 -20.04 1.60 0.96
CA ALA A 190 -19.79 2.33 -0.28
C ALA A 190 -20.21 3.80 -0.15
N ALA A 191 -21.34 4.09 0.51
CA ALA A 191 -21.77 5.46 0.74
C ALA A 191 -20.75 6.22 1.60
N LEU A 192 -20.29 5.65 2.71
CA LEU A 192 -19.23 6.26 3.54
C LEU A 192 -17.94 6.47 2.74
N TYR A 193 -17.55 5.48 1.93
CA TYR A 193 -16.33 5.55 1.13
C TYR A 193 -16.38 6.73 0.16
N TYR A 194 -17.45 6.85 -0.63
CA TYR A 194 -17.57 7.94 -1.58
C TYR A 194 -17.83 9.29 -0.91
N PHE A 195 -18.55 9.33 0.21
CA PHE A 195 -18.67 10.55 1.02
C PHE A 195 -17.30 11.10 1.43
N ALA A 196 -16.38 10.25 1.85
CA ALA A 196 -15.02 10.70 2.21
C ALA A 196 -14.23 11.18 0.98
N VAL A 197 -14.37 10.52 -0.17
CA VAL A 197 -13.76 10.94 -1.44
C VAL A 197 -14.32 12.32 -1.86
N ASP A 198 -15.62 12.51 -1.81
CA ASP A 198 -16.29 13.77 -2.17
C ASP A 198 -15.86 14.92 -1.25
N ASN A 199 -15.76 14.66 0.06
CA ASN A 199 -15.27 15.66 1.01
C ASN A 199 -13.81 16.03 0.77
N PHE A 200 -12.95 15.04 0.44
CA PHE A 200 -11.55 15.31 0.09
C PHE A 200 -11.48 16.22 -1.15
N ILE A 201 -12.17 15.86 -2.22
CA ILE A 201 -12.19 16.62 -3.49
C ILE A 201 -12.83 18.00 -3.28
N GLY A 202 -13.94 18.08 -2.53
CA GLY A 202 -14.59 19.35 -2.18
C GLY A 202 -13.65 20.30 -1.43
N GLY A 203 -12.84 19.77 -0.53
CA GLY A 203 -11.80 20.53 0.19
C GLY A 203 -10.67 21.06 -0.72
N LEU A 204 -10.43 20.45 -1.87
CA LEU A 204 -9.49 20.96 -2.87
C LEU A 204 -10.07 22.15 -3.66
N SER A 205 -11.37 22.18 -3.87
CA SER A 205 -12.05 23.21 -4.65
C SER A 205 -12.35 24.49 -3.84
N GLN A 206 -12.39 24.39 -2.50
CA GLN A 206 -12.66 25.52 -1.61
C GLN A 206 -11.38 26.26 -1.22
N ALA A 207 -11.44 27.58 -1.18
CA ALA A 207 -10.43 28.43 -0.56
C ALA A 207 -10.56 28.33 0.97
N VAL A 208 -10.02 27.29 1.59
CA VAL A 208 -9.94 27.23 3.06
C VAL A 208 -8.76 28.09 3.50
N PRO A 209 -8.97 29.16 4.31
CA PRO A 209 -7.87 29.90 4.90
C PRO A 209 -7.09 28.96 5.86
N PHE A 210 -5.95 28.51 5.43
CA PHE A 210 -5.08 27.68 6.23
C PHE A 210 -4.45 28.52 7.33
N LYS A 211 -4.99 28.47 8.55
CA LYS A 211 -4.24 28.94 9.73
C LYS A 211 -3.07 27.97 9.93
N ARG A 212 -1.85 28.44 9.65
CA ARG A 212 -0.64 27.73 10.08
C ARG A 212 -0.75 27.58 11.60
N VAL A 213 -0.83 26.36 12.08
CA VAL A 213 -0.43 26.05 13.45
C VAL A 213 1.07 26.36 13.45
N SER A 214 1.44 27.45 14.10
CA SER A 214 2.83 27.82 14.32
C SER A 214 3.53 26.61 14.94
N GLU A 215 4.64 26.19 14.39
CA GLU A 215 5.58 25.24 14.99
C GLU A 215 6.13 25.89 16.27
N GLY A 216 5.39 25.72 17.34
CA GLY A 216 5.77 26.06 18.68
C GLY A 216 5.88 24.78 19.49
N ALA A 217 6.88 23.97 19.19
CA ALA A 217 7.38 23.07 20.20
C ALA A 217 8.11 23.94 21.23
N PRO A 218 7.73 23.90 22.52
CA PRO A 218 8.50 24.58 23.54
C PRO A 218 9.92 23.98 23.58
N PRO A 219 10.96 24.81 23.80
CA PRO A 219 12.31 24.29 23.95
C PRO A 219 12.31 23.33 25.14
N VAL A 220 12.89 22.16 24.94
CA VAL A 220 13.19 21.23 26.04
C VAL A 220 14.20 21.92 26.91
N GLU A 221 13.78 22.39 28.08
CA GLU A 221 14.69 22.86 29.14
C GLU A 221 15.53 21.66 29.57
N ASN A 222 16.81 21.69 29.22
CA ASN A 222 17.79 20.79 29.80
C ASN A 222 17.91 21.15 31.28
N GLU A 223 17.37 20.30 32.16
CA GLU A 223 17.70 20.34 33.57
C GLU A 223 19.21 20.09 33.71
N GLU A 224 19.94 21.17 33.95
CA GLU A 224 21.32 21.10 34.46
C GLU A 224 21.30 20.37 35.78
N THR A 225 21.85 19.18 35.81
CA THR A 225 22.16 18.44 37.01
C THR A 225 23.14 19.25 37.85
N SER A 226 22.64 19.89 38.89
CA SER A 226 23.47 20.48 39.94
C SER A 226 24.21 19.36 40.69
N GLU A 227 25.49 19.25 40.44
CA GLU A 227 26.41 18.49 41.28
C GLU A 227 26.40 19.05 42.69
N GLY A 228 25.72 18.37 43.59
CA GLY A 228 25.78 18.59 45.04
C GLY A 228 27.11 18.09 45.60
N ASN A 229 27.95 19.03 45.91
CA ASN A 229 29.18 18.86 46.65
C ASN A 229 28.85 18.43 48.10
N PHE A 230 29.12 17.18 48.47
CA PHE A 230 29.19 16.77 49.88
C PHE A 230 30.67 16.66 50.28
N ARG A 231 31.12 17.69 51.00
CA ARG A 231 32.24 17.59 51.96
C ARG A 231 31.62 17.49 53.35
N ASP A 232 31.97 16.47 54.05
CA ASP A 232 32.43 16.16 55.40
C ASP A 232 32.02 14.75 55.81
#